data_f0bea6e271f67ccc59d33e3b6bbd418b
#
_entry.id   f0bea6e271f67ccc59d33e3b6bbd418b
#
_cell.length_a   1.000
_cell.length_b   1.000
_cell.length_c   1.000
_cell.angle_alpha   90.00
_cell.angle_beta   90.00
_cell.angle_gamma   90.00
#
_symmetry.space_group_name_H-M   'P 1'
#
loop_
_entity.id
_entity.type
_entity.pdbx_description
1 polymer ?
#
loop_
_entity_poly.entity_id
_entity_poly.type
_entity_poly.pdbx_seq_one_letter_code
_entity_poly.pdbx_strand_id
1 'polypeptide(L)'
;MSDKFGLIGLESVQNKYLDGRTVLNCGDATEAEIDLEVMKILSECHQKAKELLDGNRDALDQLAAFLIEHETITGKEFMKIYRKVQGIEEPEGDRFDLLVLDVDGTLHNSHREISDATKNALIEAQKRGKTIAIASGRSIAGIRQTASAISLEEYGGYVIAYNGTTVINCKTGECIYNQTLPADLIAPVYEEAAKLQVAIMAYRDSAKEIIVAGGVTDYVAADAAASCVTIRETDQFVKELSFPINKIFVSGEPDKMKEVERILQRKFGSVLNVFRSDPYYVELLPKYTDKGVAVDKLVKYMDITKERV
;
A
#
# COMPACT_ATOMS: atom_id res chain seq x y z
N MET A 1 10.60 12.30 -9.77
CA MET A 1 11.18 11.59 -10.93
C MET A 1 11.66 12.65 -11.89
N SER A 2 12.88 12.54 -12.38
CA SER A 2 13.42 13.46 -13.37
C SER A 2 12.96 13.03 -14.77
N ASP A 3 12.59 14.00 -15.60
CA ASP A 3 12.24 13.76 -17.02
C ASP A 3 13.48 13.25 -17.81
N LYS A 4 14.68 13.59 -17.34
CA LYS A 4 15.95 13.22 -17.99
C LYS A 4 16.41 11.81 -17.64
N PHE A 5 16.30 11.39 -16.37
CA PHE A 5 16.81 10.12 -15.87
C PHE A 5 15.71 9.05 -15.62
N GLY A 6 14.44 9.43 -15.64
CA GLY A 6 13.32 8.50 -15.43
C GLY A 6 13.37 7.82 -14.07
N LEU A 7 13.26 6.48 -14.07
CA LEU A 7 13.24 5.61 -12.88
C LEU A 7 14.59 4.92 -12.61
N ILE A 8 15.71 5.44 -13.11
CA ILE A 8 17.02 4.81 -12.91
C ILE A 8 17.49 5.09 -11.47
N GLY A 9 17.80 4.04 -10.72
CA GLY A 9 18.44 4.15 -9.40
C GLY A 9 19.91 4.51 -9.58
N LEU A 10 20.24 5.77 -9.31
CA LEU A 10 21.60 6.32 -9.47
C LEU A 10 22.44 6.22 -8.19
N GLU A 11 21.80 5.87 -7.06
CA GLU A 11 22.44 5.70 -5.76
C GLU A 11 22.18 4.31 -5.18
N SER A 12 23.16 3.79 -4.44
CA SER A 12 23.01 2.62 -3.58
C SER A 12 23.55 2.90 -2.17
N VAL A 13 22.88 2.40 -1.14
CA VAL A 13 23.35 2.48 0.25
C VAL A 13 24.34 1.36 0.48
N GLN A 14 25.61 1.68 0.67
CA GLN A 14 26.67 0.68 0.87
C GLN A 14 26.61 -0.01 2.23
N ASN A 15 26.10 0.62 3.26
CA ASN A 15 25.97 -0.02 4.58
C ASN A 15 24.91 0.68 5.44
N LYS A 16 23.76 0.03 5.60
CA LYS A 16 22.65 0.54 6.44
C LYS A 16 22.96 0.57 7.94
N TYR A 17 24.02 -0.13 8.37
CA TYR A 17 24.31 -0.37 9.79
C TYR A 17 25.48 0.44 10.36
N LEU A 18 26.31 1.08 9.55
CA LEU A 18 27.49 1.80 10.03
C LEU A 18 27.38 3.32 9.90
N ASP A 19 26.96 3.87 8.76
CA ASP A 19 26.91 5.34 8.59
C ASP A 19 25.85 5.82 7.56
N GLY A 20 25.12 4.93 6.93
CA GLY A 20 24.07 5.29 5.96
C GLY A 20 24.55 6.02 4.72
N ARG A 21 25.87 5.99 4.40
CA ARG A 21 26.41 6.68 3.24
C ARG A 21 25.90 6.06 1.95
N THR A 22 25.33 6.90 1.11
CA THR A 22 24.98 6.56 -0.26
C THR A 22 26.20 6.71 -1.16
N VAL A 23 26.34 5.82 -2.12
CA VAL A 23 27.37 5.89 -3.16
C VAL A 23 26.67 5.98 -4.51
N LEU A 24 27.08 6.97 -5.29
CA LEU A 24 26.64 7.10 -6.68
C LEU A 24 27.21 5.97 -7.54
N ASN A 25 26.33 5.31 -8.29
CA ASN A 25 26.71 4.22 -9.19
C ASN A 25 26.80 4.71 -10.65
N CYS A 26 27.44 5.85 -10.86
CA CYS A 26 27.61 6.46 -12.18
C CYS A 26 28.97 7.13 -12.31
N GLY A 27 29.41 7.44 -13.54
CA GLY A 27 30.65 8.16 -13.78
C GLY A 27 30.51 9.68 -13.56
N ASP A 28 31.63 10.36 -13.35
CA ASP A 28 31.72 11.80 -13.00
C ASP A 28 30.88 12.74 -13.90
N ALA A 29 30.79 12.42 -15.20
CA ALA A 29 29.98 13.21 -16.13
C ALA A 29 28.47 13.08 -15.83
N THR A 30 28.01 11.91 -15.45
CA THR A 30 26.62 11.66 -15.07
C THR A 30 26.30 12.27 -13.69
N GLU A 31 27.27 12.27 -12.77
CA GLU A 31 27.16 12.94 -11.46
C GLU A 31 26.93 14.45 -11.63
N ALA A 32 27.71 15.11 -12.47
CA ALA A 32 27.50 16.52 -12.77
C ALA A 32 26.13 16.81 -13.42
N GLU A 33 25.64 15.92 -14.26
CA GLU A 33 24.30 16.03 -14.86
C GLU A 33 23.18 15.82 -13.83
N ILE A 34 23.39 14.92 -12.86
CA ILE A 34 22.46 14.71 -11.74
C ILE A 34 22.37 15.98 -10.91
N ASP A 35 23.49 16.59 -10.54
CA ASP A 35 23.54 17.81 -9.76
C ASP A 35 22.76 18.95 -10.45
N LEU A 36 22.98 19.12 -11.75
CA LEU A 36 22.25 20.11 -12.53
C LEU A 36 20.73 19.85 -12.54
N GLU A 37 20.30 18.61 -12.69
CA GLU A 37 18.89 18.24 -12.67
C GLU A 37 18.27 18.42 -11.28
N VAL A 38 19.00 18.09 -10.22
CA VAL A 38 18.57 18.34 -8.83
C VAL A 38 18.39 19.83 -8.58
N MET A 39 19.37 20.66 -8.99
CA MET A 39 19.29 22.11 -8.87
C MET A 39 18.10 22.69 -9.64
N LYS A 40 17.82 22.17 -10.84
CA LYS A 40 16.66 22.55 -11.65
C LYS A 40 15.35 22.22 -10.91
N ILE A 41 15.19 20.98 -10.44
CA ILE A 41 13.99 20.53 -9.71
C ILE A 41 13.79 21.38 -8.45
N LEU A 42 14.85 21.63 -7.67
CA LEU A 42 14.79 22.47 -6.49
C LEU A 42 14.37 23.91 -6.82
N SER A 43 14.92 24.48 -7.89
CA SER A 43 14.56 25.83 -8.35
C SER A 43 13.08 25.90 -8.78
N GLU A 44 12.60 24.91 -9.55
CA GLU A 44 11.21 24.84 -9.98
C GLU A 44 10.26 24.66 -8.78
N CYS A 45 10.61 23.78 -7.84
CA CYS A 45 9.82 23.59 -6.60
C CYS A 45 9.81 24.87 -5.75
N HIS A 46 10.96 25.55 -5.61
CA HIS A 46 11.04 26.80 -4.87
C HIS A 46 10.18 27.90 -5.51
N GLN A 47 10.26 28.05 -6.83
CA GLN A 47 9.46 29.03 -7.57
C GLN A 47 7.96 28.74 -7.41
N LYS A 48 7.56 27.46 -7.55
CA LYS A 48 6.17 27.04 -7.39
C LYS A 48 5.66 27.25 -5.95
N ALA A 49 6.50 26.96 -4.95
CA ALA A 49 6.16 27.24 -3.56
C ALA A 49 5.95 28.74 -3.29
N LYS A 50 6.81 29.58 -3.87
CA LYS A 50 6.68 31.04 -3.77
C LYS A 50 5.39 31.53 -4.44
N GLU A 51 5.08 31.09 -5.65
CA GLU A 51 3.84 31.42 -6.36
C GLU A 51 2.59 31.01 -5.57
N LEU A 52 2.61 29.81 -4.93
CA LEU A 52 1.53 29.35 -4.08
C LEU A 52 1.36 30.22 -2.83
N LEU A 53 2.44 30.64 -2.20
CA LEU A 53 2.39 31.53 -1.02
C LEU A 53 1.92 32.93 -1.41
N ASP A 54 2.45 33.50 -2.51
CA ASP A 54 2.07 34.82 -3.01
C ASP A 54 0.58 34.83 -3.43
N GLY A 55 0.11 33.75 -4.09
CA GLY A 55 -1.29 33.61 -4.47
C GLY A 55 -2.27 33.39 -3.30
N ASN A 56 -1.74 33.05 -2.11
CA ASN A 56 -2.55 32.82 -0.90
C ASN A 56 -2.14 33.75 0.25
N ARG A 57 -1.64 34.94 -0.08
CA ARG A 57 -1.09 35.91 0.89
C ARG A 57 -2.06 36.24 2.03
N ASP A 58 -3.33 36.52 1.69
CA ASP A 58 -4.35 36.87 2.67
C ASP A 58 -4.63 35.70 3.66
N ALA A 59 -4.59 34.47 3.17
CA ALA A 59 -4.73 33.27 4.02
C ALA A 59 -3.52 33.11 4.95
N LEU A 60 -2.31 33.33 4.41
CA LEU A 60 -1.07 33.27 5.21
C LEU A 60 -1.07 34.30 6.34
N ASP A 61 -1.46 35.54 6.03
CA ASP A 61 -1.48 36.64 7.02
C ASP A 61 -2.53 36.38 8.12
N GLN A 62 -3.72 35.84 7.79
CA GLN A 62 -4.73 35.49 8.80
C GLN A 62 -4.33 34.28 9.64
N LEU A 63 -3.68 33.26 9.04
CA LEU A 63 -3.16 32.12 9.79
C LEU A 63 -2.01 32.53 10.73
N ALA A 64 -1.13 33.44 10.27
CA ALA A 64 -0.05 33.97 11.09
C ALA A 64 -0.61 34.78 12.28
N ALA A 65 -1.61 35.64 12.07
CA ALA A 65 -2.27 36.39 13.12
C ALA A 65 -2.92 35.46 14.16
N PHE A 66 -3.60 34.42 13.71
CA PHE A 66 -4.19 33.41 14.59
C PHE A 66 -3.14 32.69 15.43
N LEU A 67 -2.02 32.29 14.85
CA LEU A 67 -0.92 31.62 15.55
C LEU A 67 -0.21 32.53 16.57
N ILE A 68 -0.10 33.80 16.28
CA ILE A 68 0.46 34.78 17.23
C ILE A 68 -0.43 34.90 18.47
N GLU A 69 -1.75 34.81 18.32
CA GLU A 69 -2.72 34.92 19.41
C GLU A 69 -2.88 33.61 20.20
N HIS A 70 -2.87 32.44 19.49
CA HIS A 70 -3.25 31.14 20.07
C HIS A 70 -2.08 30.15 20.19
N GLU A 71 -0.89 30.50 19.69
CA GLU A 71 0.34 29.68 19.66
C GLU A 71 0.23 28.38 18.88
N THR A 72 -0.94 27.76 18.81
CA THR A 72 -1.20 26.50 18.10
C THR A 72 -2.47 26.59 17.25
N ILE A 73 -2.56 25.79 16.20
CA ILE A 73 -3.75 25.71 15.35
C ILE A 73 -4.07 24.24 15.05
N THR A 74 -5.32 23.85 15.16
CA THR A 74 -5.79 22.54 14.72
C THR A 74 -6.04 22.54 13.20
N GLY A 75 -5.95 21.37 12.54
CA GLY A 75 -6.27 21.27 11.10
C GLY A 75 -7.68 21.79 10.76
N LYS A 76 -8.65 21.64 11.67
CA LYS A 76 -10.02 22.14 11.50
C LYS A 76 -10.06 23.68 11.50
N GLU A 77 -9.38 24.31 12.41
CA GLU A 77 -9.28 25.78 12.52
C GLU A 77 -8.51 26.35 11.33
N PHE A 78 -7.41 25.71 10.93
CA PHE A 78 -6.65 26.06 9.73
C PHE A 78 -7.55 26.05 8.50
N MET A 79 -8.29 24.97 8.25
CA MET A 79 -9.16 24.86 7.09
C MET A 79 -10.34 25.84 7.13
N LYS A 80 -10.84 26.17 8.31
CA LYS A 80 -11.87 27.20 8.48
C LYS A 80 -11.41 28.58 8.06
N ILE A 81 -10.21 28.99 8.50
CA ILE A 81 -9.60 30.27 8.12
C ILE A 81 -9.31 30.27 6.63
N TYR A 82 -8.67 29.24 6.10
CA TYR A 82 -8.32 29.12 4.69
C TYR A 82 -9.55 29.23 3.77
N ARG A 83 -10.60 28.47 4.05
CA ARG A 83 -11.85 28.51 3.26
C ARG A 83 -12.53 29.86 3.31
N LYS A 84 -12.56 30.48 4.49
CA LYS A 84 -13.14 31.83 4.65
C LYS A 84 -12.44 32.84 3.76
N VAL A 85 -11.11 32.81 3.68
CA VAL A 85 -10.32 33.72 2.85
C VAL A 85 -10.55 33.45 1.37
N GLN A 86 -10.60 32.18 0.99
CA GLN A 86 -10.78 31.75 -0.41
C GLN A 86 -12.25 31.88 -0.89
N GLY A 87 -13.17 32.30 -0.03
CA GLY A 87 -14.60 32.34 -0.37
C GLY A 87 -15.20 30.96 -0.64
N ILE A 88 -14.54 29.90 -0.13
CA ILE A 88 -15.03 28.53 -0.26
C ILE A 88 -16.05 28.31 0.84
N GLU A 89 -17.31 28.05 0.47
CA GLU A 89 -18.36 27.71 1.44
C GLU A 89 -17.95 26.52 2.28
N GLU A 90 -18.26 26.59 3.60
CA GLU A 90 -18.07 25.40 4.46
C GLU A 90 -18.91 24.27 3.86
N PRO A 91 -18.33 23.09 3.72
CA PRO A 91 -19.09 21.96 3.26
C PRO A 91 -20.27 21.70 4.18
N GLU A 92 -21.48 21.87 3.68
CA GLU A 92 -22.67 21.43 4.38
C GLU A 92 -22.61 19.91 4.57
N GLY A 93 -22.53 19.49 5.83
CA GLY A 93 -22.75 18.11 6.23
C GLY A 93 -21.69 17.06 5.82
N ASP A 94 -21.92 15.89 6.24
CA ASP A 94 -21.19 14.64 6.02
C ASP A 94 -20.84 14.38 4.54
N ARG A 95 -19.61 14.75 4.13
CA ARG A 95 -19.21 14.75 2.72
C ARG A 95 -18.81 13.39 2.17
N PHE A 96 -18.50 12.43 2.99
CA PHE A 96 -18.14 11.10 2.50
C PHE A 96 -19.13 10.05 2.99
N ASP A 97 -19.33 9.03 2.19
CA ASP A 97 -20.09 7.83 2.55
C ASP A 97 -19.16 6.65 2.80
N LEU A 98 -18.01 6.65 2.13
CA LEU A 98 -16.98 5.63 2.23
C LEU A 98 -15.63 6.26 2.55
N LEU A 99 -14.99 5.79 3.62
CA LEU A 99 -13.59 6.10 3.94
C LEU A 99 -12.75 4.86 3.71
N VAL A 100 -11.76 4.95 2.81
CA VAL A 100 -10.83 3.86 2.52
C VAL A 100 -9.48 4.15 3.15
N LEU A 101 -8.99 3.21 3.96
CA LEU A 101 -7.75 3.35 4.72
C LEU A 101 -6.76 2.25 4.35
N ASP A 102 -5.52 2.64 4.06
CA ASP A 102 -4.41 1.71 4.06
C ASP A 102 -4.03 1.32 5.50
N VAL A 103 -3.39 0.17 5.68
CA VAL A 103 -3.03 -0.35 7.01
C VAL A 103 -1.63 0.07 7.42
N ASP A 104 -0.63 -0.38 6.67
CA ASP A 104 0.76 -0.25 7.06
C ASP A 104 1.29 1.15 6.77
N GLY A 105 1.73 1.87 7.81
CA GLY A 105 2.18 3.26 7.68
C GLY A 105 1.06 4.30 7.57
N THR A 106 -0.21 3.90 7.64
CA THR A 106 -1.38 4.79 7.62
C THR A 106 -2.25 4.58 8.86
N LEU A 107 -2.98 3.47 8.93
CA LEU A 107 -3.84 3.13 10.08
C LEU A 107 -3.02 2.64 11.26
N HIS A 108 -1.98 1.86 11.00
CA HIS A 108 -1.03 1.40 12.00
C HIS A 108 0.12 2.40 12.16
N ASN A 109 0.48 2.67 13.43
CA ASN A 109 1.67 3.40 13.81
C ASN A 109 2.95 2.54 13.64
N SER A 110 4.12 3.09 14.00
CA SER A 110 5.42 2.38 13.95
C SER A 110 5.49 1.14 14.84
N HIS A 111 4.59 1.00 15.83
CA HIS A 111 4.45 -0.17 16.68
C HIS A 111 3.43 -1.19 16.16
N ARG A 112 2.88 -0.97 14.95
CA ARG A 112 1.81 -1.76 14.33
C ARG A 112 0.51 -1.75 15.13
N GLU A 113 0.22 -0.65 15.80
CA GLU A 113 -0.98 -0.47 16.62
C GLU A 113 -1.84 0.66 16.07
N ILE A 114 -3.14 0.57 16.26
CA ILE A 114 -4.08 1.66 16.01
C ILE A 114 -4.25 2.42 17.32
N SER A 115 -4.04 3.73 17.33
CA SER A 115 -4.26 4.53 18.54
C SER A 115 -5.72 4.50 18.97
N ASP A 116 -5.97 4.60 20.28
CA ASP A 116 -7.34 4.64 20.80
C ASP A 116 -8.14 5.83 20.25
N ALA A 117 -7.50 6.96 20.02
CA ALA A 117 -8.13 8.11 19.39
C ALA A 117 -8.60 7.79 17.97
N THR A 118 -7.77 7.12 17.16
CA THR A 118 -8.13 6.68 15.80
C THR A 118 -9.24 5.62 15.82
N LYS A 119 -9.15 4.61 16.70
CA LYS A 119 -10.22 3.60 16.85
C LYS A 119 -11.56 4.24 17.17
N ASN A 120 -11.58 5.12 18.19
CA ASN A 120 -12.80 5.79 18.62
C ASN A 120 -13.39 6.67 17.52
N ALA A 121 -12.56 7.41 16.78
CA ALA A 121 -13.01 8.25 15.67
C ALA A 121 -13.64 7.41 14.53
N LEU A 122 -13.04 6.28 14.18
CA LEU A 122 -13.56 5.38 13.14
C LEU A 122 -14.87 4.69 13.57
N ILE A 123 -14.94 4.25 14.83
CA ILE A 123 -16.17 3.67 15.38
C ILE A 123 -17.31 4.72 15.41
N GLU A 124 -16.99 5.94 15.83
CA GLU A 124 -17.97 7.03 15.86
C GLU A 124 -18.44 7.42 14.45
N ALA A 125 -17.55 7.43 13.45
CA ALA A 125 -17.94 7.65 12.06
C ALA A 125 -18.92 6.55 11.57
N GLN A 126 -18.66 5.28 11.90
CA GLN A 126 -19.53 4.16 11.56
C GLN A 126 -20.91 4.27 12.24
N LYS A 127 -20.95 4.67 13.52
CA LYS A 127 -22.21 4.94 14.23
C LYS A 127 -23.06 6.02 13.56
N ARG A 128 -22.41 6.98 12.90
CA ARG A 128 -23.08 8.02 12.11
C ARG A 128 -23.45 7.58 10.68
N GLY A 129 -23.36 6.30 10.39
CA GLY A 129 -23.73 5.73 9.10
C GLY A 129 -22.65 5.82 8.02
N LYS A 130 -21.39 6.13 8.38
CA LYS A 130 -20.29 6.12 7.43
C LYS A 130 -19.74 4.72 7.26
N THR A 131 -19.41 4.36 6.03
CA THR A 131 -18.79 3.07 5.72
C THR A 131 -17.26 3.20 5.78
N ILE A 132 -16.61 2.24 6.42
CA ILE A 132 -15.15 2.15 6.45
C ILE A 132 -14.70 0.94 5.63
N ALA A 133 -13.69 1.12 4.80
CA ALA A 133 -12.99 0.03 4.11
C ALA A 133 -11.49 0.06 4.45
N ILE A 134 -10.90 -1.10 4.67
CA ILE A 134 -9.45 -1.25 4.81
C ILE A 134 -8.90 -1.83 3.52
N ALA A 135 -7.86 -1.21 2.93
CA ALA A 135 -7.22 -1.66 1.72
C ALA A 135 -5.74 -2.00 1.97
N SER A 136 -5.36 -3.27 1.87
CA SER A 136 -4.02 -3.73 2.20
C SER A 136 -3.47 -4.78 1.22
N GLY A 137 -2.13 -4.90 1.18
CA GLY A 137 -1.45 -6.01 0.51
C GLY A 137 -1.49 -7.33 1.28
N ARG A 138 -1.95 -7.31 2.53
CA ARG A 138 -2.04 -8.48 3.41
C ARG A 138 -3.11 -9.46 2.95
N SER A 139 -3.00 -10.71 3.43
CA SER A 139 -4.06 -11.73 3.31
C SER A 139 -5.30 -11.34 4.13
N ILE A 140 -6.43 -11.99 3.85
CA ILE A 140 -7.67 -11.81 4.63
C ILE A 140 -7.42 -12.13 6.11
N ALA A 141 -6.68 -13.20 6.40
CA ALA A 141 -6.32 -13.56 7.76
C ALA A 141 -5.48 -12.47 8.45
N GLY A 142 -4.50 -11.89 7.73
CA GLY A 142 -3.61 -10.84 8.24
C GLY A 142 -4.29 -9.49 8.49
N ILE A 143 -5.45 -9.24 7.87
CA ILE A 143 -6.22 -7.99 8.09
C ILE A 143 -7.27 -8.14 9.19
N ARG A 144 -7.70 -9.36 9.51
CA ARG A 144 -8.85 -9.62 10.39
C ARG A 144 -8.73 -8.92 11.74
N GLN A 145 -7.57 -8.96 12.38
CA GLN A 145 -7.37 -8.32 13.67
C GLN A 145 -7.55 -6.80 13.59
N THR A 146 -7.05 -6.17 12.53
CA THR A 146 -7.22 -4.73 12.27
C THR A 146 -8.69 -4.39 12.03
N ALA A 147 -9.40 -5.19 11.24
CA ALA A 147 -10.84 -5.01 10.96
C ALA A 147 -11.67 -5.12 12.25
N SER A 148 -11.41 -6.13 13.08
CA SER A 148 -12.10 -6.31 14.37
C SER A 148 -11.80 -5.19 15.37
N ALA A 149 -10.57 -4.65 15.38
CA ALA A 149 -10.18 -3.56 16.28
C ALA A 149 -10.96 -2.26 16.06
N ILE A 150 -11.54 -2.07 14.88
CA ILE A 150 -12.39 -0.92 14.52
C ILE A 150 -13.85 -1.34 14.23
N SER A 151 -14.23 -2.55 14.66
CA SER A 151 -15.61 -3.07 14.60
C SER A 151 -16.23 -3.13 13.20
N LEU A 152 -15.45 -3.42 12.13
CA LEU A 152 -16.00 -3.50 10.77
C LEU A 152 -17.07 -4.59 10.62
N GLU A 153 -17.00 -5.68 11.38
CA GLU A 153 -17.97 -6.77 11.38
C GLU A 153 -19.33 -6.32 11.94
N GLU A 154 -19.31 -5.44 12.93
CA GLU A 154 -20.52 -4.90 13.57
C GLU A 154 -21.24 -3.91 12.65
N TYR A 155 -20.49 -2.96 12.07
CA TYR A 155 -21.08 -1.83 11.32
C TYR A 155 -21.19 -2.10 9.80
N GLY A 156 -20.66 -3.21 9.28
CA GLY A 156 -20.79 -3.56 7.86
C GLY A 156 -19.76 -2.92 6.97
N GLY A 157 -18.53 -2.72 7.49
CA GLY A 157 -17.39 -2.26 6.70
C GLY A 157 -16.84 -3.31 5.76
N TYR A 158 -15.82 -2.93 4.99
CA TYR A 158 -15.22 -3.77 3.95
C TYR A 158 -13.73 -3.98 4.16
N VAL A 159 -13.24 -5.13 3.67
CA VAL A 159 -11.81 -5.43 3.54
C VAL A 159 -11.47 -5.62 2.07
N ILE A 160 -10.48 -4.86 1.60
CA ILE A 160 -9.83 -5.00 0.30
C ILE A 160 -8.45 -5.62 0.59
N ALA A 161 -8.31 -6.90 0.28
CA ALA A 161 -7.10 -7.68 0.58
C ALA A 161 -6.27 -7.97 -0.68
N TYR A 162 -5.04 -8.49 -0.48
CA TYR A 162 -4.14 -8.90 -1.56
C TYR A 162 -3.93 -7.81 -2.61
N ASN A 163 -3.63 -6.57 -2.17
CA ASN A 163 -3.45 -5.41 -3.05
C ASN A 163 -4.64 -5.12 -3.99
N GLY A 164 -5.86 -5.47 -3.59
CA GLY A 164 -7.06 -5.18 -4.36
C GLY A 164 -7.56 -6.33 -5.22
N THR A 165 -7.07 -7.56 -5.05
CA THR A 165 -7.60 -8.71 -5.79
C THR A 165 -8.91 -9.23 -5.22
N THR A 166 -9.24 -8.92 -3.96
CA THR A 166 -10.51 -9.34 -3.35
C THR A 166 -11.11 -8.25 -2.47
N VAL A 167 -12.44 -8.18 -2.46
CA VAL A 167 -13.24 -7.28 -1.61
C VAL A 167 -14.29 -8.10 -0.88
N ILE A 168 -14.31 -7.99 0.46
CA ILE A 168 -15.21 -8.74 1.33
C ILE A 168 -16.00 -7.78 2.21
N ASN A 169 -17.29 -8.02 2.34
CA ASN A 169 -18.13 -7.41 3.35
C ASN A 169 -17.89 -8.09 4.71
N CYS A 170 -17.40 -7.34 5.70
CA CYS A 170 -17.01 -7.90 6.99
C CYS A 170 -18.20 -8.44 7.80
N LYS A 171 -19.39 -7.88 7.63
CA LYS A 171 -20.59 -8.26 8.37
C LYS A 171 -21.24 -9.55 7.83
N THR A 172 -21.34 -9.66 6.52
CA THR A 172 -22.00 -10.80 5.86
C THR A 172 -21.04 -11.92 5.48
N GLY A 173 -19.74 -11.62 5.37
CA GLY A 173 -18.73 -12.51 4.78
C GLY A 173 -18.84 -12.65 3.27
N GLU A 174 -19.73 -11.88 2.61
CA GLU A 174 -19.91 -11.90 1.17
C GLU A 174 -18.68 -11.38 0.45
N CYS A 175 -18.21 -12.15 -0.54
CA CYS A 175 -17.15 -11.75 -1.45
C CYS A 175 -17.75 -10.98 -2.64
N ILE A 176 -17.57 -9.65 -2.63
CA ILE A 176 -18.13 -8.75 -3.65
C ILE A 176 -17.32 -8.79 -4.93
N TYR A 177 -16.04 -8.91 -4.80
CA TYR A 177 -15.08 -8.95 -5.90
C TYR A 177 -13.95 -9.92 -5.58
N ASN A 178 -13.60 -10.76 -6.53
CA ASN A 178 -12.48 -11.68 -6.42
C ASN A 178 -11.83 -11.90 -7.79
N GLN A 179 -10.57 -11.55 -7.90
CA GLN A 179 -9.77 -11.84 -9.08
C GLN A 179 -8.58 -12.71 -8.68
N THR A 180 -8.48 -13.88 -9.30
CA THR A 180 -7.47 -14.88 -8.98
C THR A 180 -6.45 -15.02 -10.08
N LEU A 181 -5.29 -15.55 -9.77
CA LEU A 181 -4.30 -15.89 -10.78
C LEU A 181 -4.87 -16.96 -11.73
N PRO A 182 -4.55 -16.88 -13.04
CA PRO A 182 -4.83 -17.97 -13.97
C PRO A 182 -4.15 -19.26 -13.47
N ALA A 183 -4.93 -20.34 -13.36
CA ALA A 183 -4.44 -21.61 -12.81
C ALA A 183 -3.30 -22.23 -13.60
N ASP A 184 -3.28 -22.03 -14.92
CA ASP A 184 -2.23 -22.46 -15.84
C ASP A 184 -0.89 -21.75 -15.65
N LEU A 185 -0.86 -20.61 -14.95
CA LEU A 185 0.38 -19.88 -14.65
C LEU A 185 1.04 -20.33 -13.33
N ILE A 186 0.34 -21.06 -12.46
CA ILE A 186 0.88 -21.50 -11.17
C ILE A 186 2.11 -22.39 -11.35
N ALA A 187 2.01 -23.43 -12.19
CA ALA A 187 3.12 -24.34 -12.45
C ALA A 187 4.34 -23.66 -13.10
N PRO A 188 4.18 -22.84 -14.17
CA PRO A 188 5.30 -22.07 -14.73
C PRO A 188 5.97 -21.12 -13.73
N VAL A 189 5.21 -20.46 -12.86
CA VAL A 189 5.77 -19.57 -11.82
C VAL A 189 6.55 -20.38 -10.79
N TYR A 190 6.02 -21.51 -10.34
CA TYR A 190 6.71 -22.42 -9.42
C TYR A 190 8.03 -22.96 -10.00
N GLU A 191 8.00 -23.42 -11.24
CA GLU A 191 9.21 -23.92 -11.94
C GLU A 191 10.29 -22.83 -12.03
N GLU A 192 9.89 -21.58 -12.27
CA GLU A 192 10.85 -20.48 -12.35
C GLU A 192 11.42 -20.12 -10.98
N ALA A 193 10.59 -20.08 -9.94
CA ALA A 193 11.05 -19.87 -8.57
C ALA A 193 12.05 -20.95 -8.12
N ALA A 194 11.79 -22.21 -8.47
CA ALA A 194 12.70 -23.33 -8.20
C ALA A 194 14.06 -23.17 -8.91
N LYS A 195 14.07 -22.75 -10.19
CA LYS A 195 15.30 -22.46 -10.95
C LYS A 195 16.09 -21.30 -10.30
N LEU A 196 15.37 -20.32 -9.82
CA LEU A 196 15.94 -19.17 -9.13
C LEU A 196 16.34 -19.49 -7.70
N GLN A 197 16.05 -20.68 -7.18
CA GLN A 197 16.34 -21.11 -5.81
C GLN A 197 15.85 -20.08 -4.77
N VAL A 198 14.60 -19.67 -4.88
CA VAL A 198 13.91 -18.80 -3.93
C VAL A 198 12.69 -19.53 -3.36
N ALA A 199 12.30 -19.19 -2.13
CA ALA A 199 11.06 -19.70 -1.55
C ALA A 199 9.87 -19.13 -2.33
N ILE A 200 8.84 -19.94 -2.54
CA ILE A 200 7.57 -19.55 -3.16
C ILE A 200 6.43 -19.83 -2.21
N MET A 201 5.46 -18.92 -2.15
CA MET A 201 4.42 -18.92 -1.14
C MET A 201 3.07 -18.53 -1.73
N ALA A 202 1.99 -19.13 -1.18
CA ALA A 202 0.61 -18.74 -1.42
C ALA A 202 -0.23 -18.95 -0.15
N TYR A 203 -1.21 -18.05 0.07
CA TYR A 203 -2.11 -18.18 1.21
C TYR A 203 -3.29 -19.10 0.92
N ARG A 204 -3.67 -19.89 1.94
CA ARG A 204 -4.93 -20.63 2.02
C ARG A 204 -5.75 -20.08 3.19
N ASP A 205 -6.54 -19.04 2.94
CA ASP A 205 -7.31 -18.35 3.99
C ASP A 205 -8.29 -19.26 4.74
N SER A 206 -8.90 -20.23 4.04
CA SER A 206 -9.85 -21.18 4.64
C SER A 206 -9.24 -22.03 5.76
N ALA A 207 -7.93 -22.30 5.66
CA ALA A 207 -7.19 -23.05 6.66
C ALA A 207 -6.31 -22.18 7.55
N LYS A 208 -6.24 -20.87 7.30
CA LYS A 208 -5.29 -19.93 7.92
C LYS A 208 -3.85 -20.42 7.79
N GLU A 209 -3.49 -20.83 6.60
CA GLU A 209 -2.17 -21.37 6.28
C GLU A 209 -1.49 -20.54 5.18
N ILE A 210 -0.17 -20.53 5.22
CA ILE A 210 0.68 -20.18 4.09
C ILE A 210 1.37 -21.45 3.60
N ILE A 211 1.14 -21.79 2.34
CA ILE A 211 1.77 -22.94 1.67
C ILE A 211 3.10 -22.48 1.12
N VAL A 212 4.18 -23.18 1.44
CA VAL A 212 5.55 -22.79 1.11
C VAL A 212 6.26 -23.94 0.41
N ALA A 213 7.02 -23.61 -0.64
CA ALA A 213 8.00 -24.52 -1.21
C ALA A 213 9.35 -23.79 -1.41
N GLY A 214 10.45 -24.54 -1.45
CA GLY A 214 11.79 -23.99 -1.60
C GLY A 214 12.42 -23.54 -0.27
N GLY A 215 11.87 -23.97 0.86
CA GLY A 215 12.39 -23.77 2.21
C GLY A 215 11.73 -22.62 2.99
N VAL A 216 11.72 -22.78 4.31
CA VAL A 216 11.21 -21.77 5.24
C VAL A 216 12.38 -20.90 5.70
N THR A 217 12.45 -19.69 5.16
CA THR A 217 13.43 -18.67 5.57
C THR A 217 12.91 -17.82 6.73
N ASP A 218 13.77 -17.03 7.37
CA ASP A 218 13.36 -16.07 8.40
C ASP A 218 12.31 -15.07 7.89
N TYR A 219 12.39 -14.67 6.61
CA TYR A 219 11.41 -13.81 5.96
C TYR A 219 10.05 -14.49 5.86
N VAL A 220 10.01 -15.76 5.44
CA VAL A 220 8.78 -16.57 5.39
C VAL A 220 8.14 -16.69 6.77
N ALA A 221 8.96 -16.99 7.79
CA ALA A 221 8.49 -17.10 9.18
C ALA A 221 7.93 -15.77 9.70
N ALA A 222 8.61 -14.64 9.39
CA ALA A 222 8.16 -13.31 9.78
C ALA A 222 6.81 -12.93 9.13
N ASP A 223 6.62 -13.25 7.83
CA ASP A 223 5.35 -13.00 7.14
C ASP A 223 4.20 -13.84 7.71
N ALA A 224 4.44 -15.14 7.95
CA ALA A 224 3.44 -16.01 8.57
C ALA A 224 3.03 -15.52 9.96
N ALA A 225 3.99 -15.10 10.78
CA ALA A 225 3.72 -14.54 12.10
C ALA A 225 2.91 -13.22 12.01
N ALA A 226 3.30 -12.31 11.09
CA ALA A 226 2.60 -11.05 10.88
C ALA A 226 1.16 -11.23 10.36
N SER A 227 0.92 -12.31 9.61
CA SER A 227 -0.39 -12.68 9.06
C SER A 227 -1.20 -13.61 9.99
N CYS A 228 -0.65 -14.00 11.13
CA CYS A 228 -1.27 -14.96 12.08
C CYS A 228 -1.73 -16.26 11.40
N VAL A 229 -0.88 -16.82 10.55
CA VAL A 229 -1.12 -18.07 9.83
C VAL A 229 -0.06 -19.11 10.16
N THR A 230 -0.40 -20.39 9.97
CA THR A 230 0.54 -21.50 10.11
C THR A 230 1.28 -21.75 8.81
N ILE A 231 2.53 -22.21 8.90
CA ILE A 231 3.33 -22.57 7.72
C ILE A 231 3.10 -24.03 7.37
N ARG A 232 2.78 -24.29 6.12
CA ARG A 232 2.74 -25.63 5.54
C ARG A 232 3.80 -25.74 4.45
N GLU A 233 4.92 -26.33 4.79
CA GLU A 233 5.97 -26.62 3.80
C GLU A 233 5.61 -27.87 3.00
N THR A 234 5.86 -27.82 1.66
CA THR A 234 5.52 -28.90 0.74
C THR A 234 6.42 -28.95 -0.50
N ASP A 235 6.72 -30.15 -0.98
CA ASP A 235 7.36 -30.38 -2.29
C ASP A 235 6.33 -30.51 -3.43
N GLN A 236 5.02 -30.50 -3.09
CA GLN A 236 3.92 -30.63 -4.05
C GLN A 236 3.13 -29.33 -4.21
N PHE A 237 3.83 -28.20 -4.21
CA PHE A 237 3.24 -26.84 -4.20
C PHE A 237 2.08 -26.69 -5.20
N VAL A 238 2.30 -26.99 -6.47
CA VAL A 238 1.27 -26.84 -7.51
C VAL A 238 0.03 -27.71 -7.24
N LYS A 239 0.23 -28.92 -6.73
CA LYS A 239 -0.87 -29.86 -6.42
C LYS A 239 -1.66 -29.41 -5.19
N GLU A 240 -1.00 -28.83 -4.20
CA GLU A 240 -1.64 -28.29 -2.99
C GLU A 240 -2.50 -27.05 -3.31
N LEU A 241 -2.19 -26.32 -4.39
CA LEU A 241 -2.90 -25.12 -4.81
C LEU A 241 -4.09 -25.44 -5.74
N SER A 242 -4.94 -26.40 -5.35
CA SER A 242 -6.16 -26.78 -6.08
C SER A 242 -7.36 -25.87 -5.84
N PHE A 243 -7.15 -24.68 -5.32
CA PHE A 243 -8.16 -23.66 -5.00
C PHE A 243 -7.79 -22.32 -5.65
N PRO A 244 -8.73 -21.36 -5.77
CA PRO A 244 -8.46 -20.03 -6.31
C PRO A 244 -7.43 -19.26 -5.47
N ILE A 245 -6.41 -18.69 -6.12
CA ILE A 245 -5.31 -17.99 -5.48
C ILE A 245 -5.30 -16.52 -5.91
N ASN A 246 -5.25 -15.62 -4.95
CA ASN A 246 -5.23 -14.18 -5.20
C ASN A 246 -3.82 -13.63 -5.38
N LYS A 247 -2.83 -14.24 -4.73
CA LYS A 247 -1.44 -13.79 -4.76
C LYS A 247 -0.50 -14.98 -4.60
N ILE A 248 0.54 -15.03 -5.43
CA ILE A 248 1.76 -15.77 -5.18
C ILE A 248 2.87 -14.77 -4.90
N PHE A 249 3.77 -15.09 -4.01
CA PHE A 249 4.96 -14.29 -3.82
C PHE A 249 6.18 -15.18 -3.57
N VAL A 250 7.34 -14.66 -3.92
CA VAL A 250 8.62 -15.34 -3.73
C VAL A 250 9.48 -14.55 -2.77
N SER A 251 10.31 -15.26 -2.00
CA SER A 251 11.15 -14.68 -0.98
C SER A 251 12.58 -15.20 -1.04
N GLY A 252 13.53 -14.33 -0.76
CA GLY A 252 14.95 -14.66 -0.70
C GLY A 252 15.78 -13.49 -0.22
N GLU A 253 17.09 -13.64 -0.30
CA GLU A 253 18.05 -12.61 0.12
C GLU A 253 17.88 -11.32 -0.71
N PRO A 254 17.86 -10.12 -0.07
CA PRO A 254 17.57 -8.84 -0.71
C PRO A 254 18.42 -8.55 -1.96
N ASP A 255 19.68 -8.89 -1.94
CA ASP A 255 20.59 -8.65 -3.08
C ASP A 255 20.20 -9.46 -4.32
N LYS A 256 19.67 -10.67 -4.11
CA LYS A 256 19.20 -11.56 -5.17
C LYS A 256 17.84 -11.13 -5.71
N MET A 257 16.98 -10.54 -4.87
CA MET A 257 15.59 -10.29 -5.21
C MET A 257 15.38 -9.24 -6.32
N LYS A 258 16.35 -8.34 -6.53
CA LYS A 258 16.33 -7.40 -7.68
C LYS A 258 16.39 -8.14 -9.02
N GLU A 259 17.28 -9.13 -9.11
CA GLU A 259 17.42 -9.95 -10.32
C GLU A 259 16.23 -10.90 -10.49
N VAL A 260 15.73 -11.47 -9.39
CA VAL A 260 14.51 -12.30 -9.37
C VAL A 260 13.31 -11.51 -9.93
N GLU A 261 13.10 -10.28 -9.44
CA GLU A 261 12.04 -9.39 -9.96
C GLU A 261 12.19 -9.18 -11.47
N ARG A 262 13.39 -8.82 -11.94
CA ARG A 262 13.66 -8.57 -13.36
C ARG A 262 13.35 -9.79 -14.25
N ILE A 263 13.71 -10.98 -13.78
CA ILE A 263 13.47 -12.24 -14.51
C ILE A 263 11.97 -12.55 -14.55
N LEU A 264 11.29 -12.47 -13.40
CA LEU A 264 9.86 -12.74 -13.29
C LEU A 264 9.02 -11.70 -14.07
N GLN A 265 9.39 -10.42 -14.03
CA GLN A 265 8.76 -9.38 -14.86
C GLN A 265 8.91 -9.65 -16.36
N ARG A 266 10.10 -10.04 -16.81
CA ARG A 266 10.34 -10.37 -18.23
C ARG A 266 9.48 -11.55 -18.68
N LYS A 267 9.31 -12.55 -17.80
CA LYS A 267 8.63 -13.80 -18.15
C LYS A 267 7.12 -13.70 -18.03
N PHE A 268 6.63 -13.06 -16.99
CA PHE A 268 5.20 -13.06 -16.63
C PHE A 268 4.56 -11.67 -16.66
N GLY A 269 5.33 -10.58 -16.77
CA GLY A 269 4.84 -9.21 -16.68
C GLY A 269 3.83 -8.81 -17.75
N SER A 270 3.71 -9.56 -18.87
CA SER A 270 2.64 -9.35 -19.85
C SER A 270 1.27 -9.85 -19.38
N VAL A 271 1.24 -10.86 -18.50
CA VAL A 271 0.02 -11.56 -18.04
C VAL A 271 -0.25 -11.40 -16.54
N LEU A 272 0.75 -11.06 -15.76
CA LEU A 272 0.65 -10.80 -14.32
C LEU A 272 1.20 -9.43 -13.96
N ASN A 273 0.73 -8.86 -12.84
CA ASN A 273 1.42 -7.78 -12.16
C ASN A 273 2.55 -8.39 -11.33
N VAL A 274 3.79 -8.01 -11.62
CA VAL A 274 4.97 -8.50 -10.91
C VAL A 274 5.72 -7.29 -10.40
N PHE A 275 5.93 -7.22 -9.10
CA PHE A 275 6.65 -6.12 -8.45
C PHE A 275 7.25 -6.54 -7.11
N ARG A 276 8.25 -5.81 -6.68
CA ARG A 276 8.88 -6.01 -5.39
C ARG A 276 8.23 -5.10 -4.34
N SER A 277 7.55 -5.71 -3.36
CA SER A 277 6.89 -5.00 -2.27
C SER A 277 7.83 -4.65 -1.12
N ASP A 278 8.83 -5.51 -0.89
CA ASP A 278 9.87 -5.36 0.12
C ASP A 278 11.22 -5.81 -0.45
N PRO A 279 12.35 -5.47 0.17
CA PRO A 279 13.67 -5.91 -0.31
C PRO A 279 13.79 -7.41 -0.54
N TYR A 280 13.05 -8.22 0.21
CA TYR A 280 13.08 -9.68 0.23
C TYR A 280 11.84 -10.36 -0.33
N TYR A 281 10.85 -9.60 -0.88
CA TYR A 281 9.65 -10.15 -1.51
C TYR A 281 9.43 -9.62 -2.92
N VAL A 282 9.07 -10.53 -3.84
CA VAL A 282 8.48 -10.19 -5.14
C VAL A 282 7.10 -10.83 -5.22
N GLU A 283 6.10 -10.01 -5.49
CA GLU A 283 4.69 -10.39 -5.56
C GLU A 283 4.23 -10.58 -7.01
N LEU A 284 3.42 -11.60 -7.23
CA LEU A 284 2.76 -11.88 -8.50
C LEU A 284 1.24 -11.91 -8.26
N LEU A 285 0.55 -11.00 -8.94
CA LEU A 285 -0.88 -10.77 -8.83
C LEU A 285 -1.54 -10.88 -10.21
N PRO A 286 -2.85 -11.10 -10.29
CA PRO A 286 -3.58 -10.99 -11.54
C PRO A 286 -3.34 -9.64 -12.21
N LYS A 287 -3.30 -9.60 -13.55
CA LYS A 287 -3.11 -8.38 -14.30
C LYS A 287 -4.27 -7.40 -14.07
N TYR A 288 -3.99 -6.10 -14.13
CA TYR A 288 -4.97 -5.03 -13.97
C TYR A 288 -5.68 -5.02 -12.60
N THR A 289 -5.01 -5.48 -11.55
CA THR A 289 -5.48 -5.39 -10.17
C THR A 289 -4.60 -4.42 -9.38
N ASP A 290 -5.24 -3.55 -8.64
CA ASP A 290 -4.64 -2.70 -7.62
C ASP A 290 -5.72 -2.24 -6.62
N LYS A 291 -5.32 -1.56 -5.55
CA LYS A 291 -6.25 -1.05 -4.53
C LYS A 291 -7.28 -0.08 -5.12
N GLY A 292 -6.87 0.76 -6.09
CA GLY A 292 -7.75 1.74 -6.74
C GLY A 292 -8.84 1.05 -7.58
N VAL A 293 -8.48 0.03 -8.36
CA VAL A 293 -9.45 -0.79 -9.12
C VAL A 293 -10.45 -1.44 -8.17
N ALA A 294 -10.00 -1.97 -7.02
CA ALA A 294 -10.88 -2.59 -6.03
C ALA A 294 -11.82 -1.56 -5.39
N VAL A 295 -11.32 -0.35 -5.08
CA VAL A 295 -12.15 0.76 -4.59
C VAL A 295 -13.20 1.15 -5.62
N ASP A 296 -12.86 1.24 -6.91
CA ASP A 296 -13.83 1.50 -7.98
C ASP A 296 -14.93 0.43 -8.08
N LYS A 297 -14.59 -0.84 -7.82
CA LYS A 297 -15.59 -1.92 -7.75
C LYS A 297 -16.49 -1.78 -6.54
N LEU A 298 -15.93 -1.43 -5.37
CA LEU A 298 -16.67 -1.21 -4.15
C LEU A 298 -17.62 -0.01 -4.26
N VAL A 299 -17.15 1.11 -4.80
CA VAL A 299 -17.94 2.33 -5.06
C VAL A 299 -19.15 2.01 -5.94
N LYS A 300 -18.97 1.24 -7.03
CA LYS A 300 -20.05 0.78 -7.89
C LYS A 300 -21.01 -0.16 -7.19
N TYR A 301 -20.51 -1.08 -6.35
CA TYR A 301 -21.35 -1.98 -5.57
C TYR A 301 -22.23 -1.24 -4.56
N MET A 302 -21.67 -0.19 -3.93
CA MET A 302 -22.37 0.64 -2.96
C MET A 302 -23.33 1.67 -3.60
N ASP A 303 -23.30 1.82 -4.93
CA ASP A 303 -24.08 2.83 -5.68
C ASP A 303 -23.82 4.26 -5.18
N ILE A 304 -22.55 4.58 -4.91
CA ILE A 304 -22.10 5.92 -4.51
C ILE A 304 -21.22 6.55 -5.57
N THR A 305 -21.04 7.87 -5.53
CA THR A 305 -20.13 8.58 -6.44
C THR A 305 -18.74 8.66 -5.87
N LYS A 306 -17.73 8.84 -6.74
CA LYS A 306 -16.30 8.93 -6.32
C LYS A 306 -16.02 10.14 -5.43
N GLU A 307 -16.78 11.20 -5.58
CA GLU A 307 -16.69 12.43 -4.78
C GLU A 307 -17.09 12.22 -3.32
N ARG A 308 -17.70 11.06 -3.03
CA ARG A 308 -18.14 10.66 -1.69
C ARG A 308 -17.22 9.62 -1.04
N VAL A 309 -16.00 9.40 -1.62
CA VAL A 309 -14.97 8.50 -1.08
C VAL A 309 -13.82 9.29 -0.47
#